data_f71766eac8a309b21871bd25e82d4715
#
_entry.id   f71766eac8a309b21871bd25e82d4715
#
_cell.length_a   1.000
_cell.length_b   1.000
_cell.length_c   1.000
_cell.angle_alpha   90.00
_cell.angle_beta   90.00
_cell.angle_gamma   90.00
#
_symmetry.space_group_name_H-M   'P 1'
#
loop_
_entity.id
_entity.type
_entity.pdbx_description
1 polymer ?
#
loop_
_entity_poly.entity_id
_entity_poly.type
_entity_poly.pdbx_seq_one_letter_code
_entity_poly.pdbx_strand_id
1 'polypeptide(L)'
;MTSIPKDKDNSVYSYMDWKTITNKNYTQYRLKNKYNTYDSNGLADIKGRKVVACTSTFGSIGDEIEVTFQKGVDYFNKQSKTLFAIIGDFKSQNDSNCDRYGHLYGNSQRSVIEFIVDSNKITNIKSKFPELKNNPVIKIERTGVSFL
;
A
#
# COMPACT_ATOMS: atom_id res chain seq x y z
N MET A 1 5.05 9.71 -13.07
CA MET A 1 4.10 10.23 -12.06
C MET A 1 2.67 9.87 -12.45
N THR A 2 1.90 9.35 -11.52
CA THR A 2 0.52 8.95 -11.77
C THR A 2 -0.42 9.65 -10.81
N SER A 3 -1.25 10.56 -11.34
CA SER A 3 -2.32 11.20 -10.58
C SER A 3 -3.53 10.27 -10.51
N ILE A 4 -4.19 10.24 -9.37
CA ILE A 4 -5.34 9.37 -9.12
C ILE A 4 -6.62 10.17 -9.39
N PRO A 5 -7.60 9.63 -10.15
CA PRO A 5 -8.86 10.34 -10.43
C PRO A 5 -9.57 10.74 -9.14
N LYS A 6 -9.98 12.01 -9.05
CA LYS A 6 -10.60 12.59 -7.86
C LYS A 6 -12.08 12.23 -7.71
N ASP A 7 -12.71 11.70 -8.76
CA ASP A 7 -14.11 11.29 -8.75
C ASP A 7 -14.34 9.93 -8.09
N LYS A 8 -13.27 9.30 -7.61
CA LYS A 8 -13.31 8.02 -6.92
C LYS A 8 -12.91 8.19 -5.46
N ASP A 9 -13.37 7.28 -4.62
CA ASP A 9 -12.91 7.23 -3.23
C ASP A 9 -11.54 6.57 -3.18
N ASN A 10 -10.52 7.36 -2.89
CA ASN A 10 -9.13 6.91 -2.85
C ASN A 10 -8.62 6.71 -1.41
N SER A 11 -9.49 6.70 -0.42
CA SER A 11 -9.11 6.44 0.97
C SER A 11 -8.62 5.01 1.13
N VAL A 12 -7.72 4.80 2.08
CA VAL A 12 -7.20 3.46 2.39
C VAL A 12 -8.16 2.76 3.34
N TYR A 13 -8.84 1.73 2.86
CA TYR A 13 -9.78 0.94 3.65
C TYR A 13 -9.25 -0.43 4.00
N SER A 14 -8.41 -1.00 3.13
CA SER A 14 -8.06 -2.41 3.16
C SER A 14 -6.63 -2.62 3.61
N TYR A 15 -6.37 -3.83 4.10
CA TYR A 15 -5.02 -4.31 4.38
C TYR A 15 -4.93 -5.78 3.97
N MET A 16 -3.69 -6.29 3.84
CA MET A 16 -3.46 -7.71 3.63
C MET A 16 -2.36 -8.21 4.56
N ASP A 17 -2.42 -9.47 4.93
CA ASP A 17 -1.38 -10.09 5.76
C ASP A 17 -0.22 -10.55 4.86
N TRP A 18 1.01 -10.24 5.26
CA TRP A 18 2.19 -10.65 4.52
C TRP A 18 2.34 -12.17 4.45
N LYS A 19 1.80 -12.89 5.43
CA LYS A 19 1.83 -14.35 5.48
C LYS A 19 1.03 -15.02 4.36
N THR A 20 0.12 -14.28 3.69
CA THR A 20 -0.64 -14.82 2.56
C THR A 20 0.23 -15.02 1.32
N ILE A 21 1.40 -14.42 1.26
CA ILE A 21 2.35 -14.58 0.16
C ILE A 21 3.19 -15.83 0.44
N THR A 22 2.81 -16.94 -0.18
CA THR A 22 3.40 -18.26 0.11
C THR A 22 4.09 -18.92 -1.09
N ASN A 23 3.84 -18.46 -2.31
CA ASN A 23 4.41 -19.08 -3.50
C ASN A 23 5.85 -18.64 -3.69
N LYS A 24 6.79 -19.56 -3.45
CA LYS A 24 8.24 -19.31 -3.50
C LYS A 24 8.77 -18.92 -4.88
N ASN A 25 7.99 -19.18 -5.94
CA ASN A 25 8.38 -18.83 -7.31
C ASN A 25 8.07 -17.38 -7.66
N TYR A 26 7.33 -16.67 -6.81
CA TYR A 26 6.94 -15.29 -7.08
C TYR A 26 7.94 -14.28 -6.52
N THR A 27 8.11 -13.19 -7.23
CA THR A 27 8.97 -12.06 -6.83
C THR A 27 8.52 -11.49 -5.47
N GLN A 28 7.22 -11.47 -5.21
CA GLN A 28 6.65 -11.03 -3.94
C GLN A 28 7.19 -11.84 -2.76
N TYR A 29 7.31 -13.15 -2.93
CA TYR A 29 7.87 -14.01 -1.89
C TYR A 29 9.35 -13.72 -1.66
N ARG A 30 10.10 -13.48 -2.73
CA ARG A 30 11.54 -13.14 -2.62
C ARG A 30 11.75 -11.88 -1.79
N LEU A 31 10.94 -10.85 -2.02
CA LEU A 31 11.00 -9.61 -1.25
C LEU A 31 10.67 -9.87 0.23
N LYS A 32 9.56 -10.55 0.48
CA LYS A 32 9.16 -10.92 1.84
C LYS A 32 10.25 -11.70 2.57
N ASN A 33 10.79 -12.73 1.91
CA ASN A 33 11.82 -13.59 2.50
C ASN A 33 13.13 -12.83 2.80
N LYS A 34 13.44 -11.83 1.98
CA LYS A 34 14.65 -11.03 2.16
C LYS A 34 14.55 -10.11 3.40
N TYR A 35 13.38 -9.58 3.68
CA TYR A 35 13.20 -8.57 4.73
C TYR A 35 12.38 -9.07 5.92
N ASN A 36 11.13 -9.45 5.71
CA ASN A 36 10.20 -10.00 6.70
C ASN A 36 10.21 -9.22 8.03
N THR A 37 10.13 -7.90 7.94
CA THR A 37 10.20 -7.00 9.08
C THR A 37 8.93 -6.17 9.21
N TYR A 38 8.57 -5.83 10.46
CA TYR A 38 7.40 -5.03 10.78
C TYR A 38 7.81 -3.87 11.69
N ASP A 39 7.05 -2.79 11.67
CA ASP A 39 7.20 -1.74 12.68
C ASP A 39 6.51 -2.14 14.00
N SER A 40 6.59 -1.28 15.00
CA SER A 40 6.03 -1.56 16.33
C SER A 40 4.50 -1.69 16.32
N ASN A 41 3.82 -1.20 15.30
CA ASN A 41 2.37 -1.28 15.17
C ASN A 41 1.89 -2.44 14.30
N GLY A 42 2.81 -3.17 13.68
CA GLY A 42 2.48 -4.33 12.85
C GLY A 42 2.35 -4.04 11.36
N LEU A 43 2.75 -2.85 10.90
CA LEU A 43 2.88 -2.57 9.47
C LEU A 43 4.18 -3.15 8.95
N ALA A 44 4.14 -3.87 7.82
CA ALA A 44 5.36 -4.33 7.16
C ALA A 44 6.23 -3.12 6.78
N ASP A 45 7.49 -3.19 7.12
CA ASP A 45 8.42 -2.07 7.01
C ASP A 45 9.77 -2.56 6.51
N ILE A 46 10.29 -1.91 5.48
CA ILE A 46 11.62 -2.19 4.94
C ILE A 46 12.43 -0.91 5.02
N LYS A 47 13.35 -0.85 5.97
CA LYS A 47 14.27 0.28 6.15
C LYS A 47 13.52 1.63 6.27
N GLY A 48 12.40 1.63 6.98
CA GLY A 48 11.60 2.83 7.23
C GLY A 48 10.54 3.12 6.18
N ARG A 49 10.40 2.27 5.13
CA ARG A 49 9.35 2.40 4.12
C ARG A 49 8.27 1.37 4.40
N LYS A 50 7.01 1.78 4.32
CA LYS A 50 5.89 0.86 4.51
C LYS A 50 5.73 -0.01 3.27
N VAL A 51 5.39 -1.28 3.45
CA VAL A 51 5.17 -2.20 2.33
C VAL A 51 3.69 -2.20 2.00
N VAL A 52 3.37 -2.06 0.72
CA VAL A 52 1.98 -1.94 0.26
C VAL A 52 1.72 -2.86 -0.92
N ALA A 53 0.44 -3.16 -1.13
CA ALA A 53 -0.07 -3.77 -2.35
C ALA A 53 -0.79 -2.70 -3.19
N CYS A 54 -0.55 -2.72 -4.48
CA CYS A 54 -1.20 -1.83 -5.44
C CYS A 54 -1.20 -2.49 -6.82
N THR A 55 -1.82 -1.84 -7.82
CA THR A 55 -1.76 -2.40 -9.18
C THR A 55 -0.39 -2.19 -9.80
N SER A 56 -0.08 -2.98 -10.84
CA SER A 56 1.19 -2.87 -11.57
C SER A 56 1.33 -1.55 -12.35
N THR A 57 0.28 -0.76 -12.43
CA THR A 57 0.31 0.59 -12.99
C THR A 57 1.40 1.45 -12.33
N PHE A 58 1.66 1.25 -11.05
CA PHE A 58 2.53 2.13 -10.26
C PHE A 58 3.99 1.66 -10.21
N GLY A 59 4.28 0.45 -10.64
CA GLY A 59 5.65 -0.07 -10.65
C GLY A 59 5.72 -1.58 -10.52
N SER A 60 6.91 -2.07 -10.23
CA SER A 60 7.21 -3.49 -10.06
C SER A 60 7.43 -3.83 -8.59
N ILE A 61 7.39 -5.13 -8.25
CA ILE A 61 7.69 -5.59 -6.89
C ILE A 61 9.09 -5.12 -6.48
N GLY A 62 9.19 -4.56 -5.29
CA GLY A 62 10.43 -4.02 -4.74
C GLY A 62 10.68 -2.56 -5.07
N ASP A 63 9.91 -1.96 -5.97
CA ASP A 63 10.06 -0.55 -6.30
C ASP A 63 9.60 0.34 -5.14
N GLU A 64 10.40 1.39 -4.88
CA GLU A 64 9.99 2.45 -3.99
C GLU A 64 9.06 3.41 -4.71
N ILE A 65 7.98 3.78 -4.04
CA ILE A 65 7.02 4.77 -4.52
C ILE A 65 6.84 5.86 -3.47
N GLU A 66 6.55 7.06 -3.93
CA GLU A 66 6.13 8.19 -3.10
C GLU A 66 4.62 8.33 -3.23
N VAL A 67 3.91 8.11 -2.13
CA VAL A 67 2.46 8.19 -2.06
C VAL A 67 2.08 9.52 -1.45
N THR A 68 1.29 10.32 -2.16
CA THR A 68 0.82 11.62 -1.67
C THR A 68 -0.65 11.52 -1.30
N PHE A 69 -0.96 11.91 -0.06
CA PHE A 69 -2.31 12.01 0.48
C PHE A 69 -2.81 13.45 0.37
N GLN A 70 -4.11 13.63 0.45
CA GLN A 70 -4.71 14.97 0.44
C GLN A 70 -4.37 15.75 1.72
N LYS A 71 -4.31 15.06 2.85
CA LYS A 71 -4.06 15.63 4.18
C LYS A 71 -2.81 15.02 4.80
N GLY A 72 -2.28 15.65 5.84
CA GLY A 72 -1.14 15.13 6.59
C GLY A 72 -1.39 13.74 7.17
N VAL A 73 -0.36 12.93 7.25
CA VAL A 73 -0.40 11.56 7.77
C VAL A 73 0.52 11.49 8.98
N ASP A 74 0.05 11.97 10.12
CA ASP A 74 0.85 12.19 11.32
C ASP A 74 1.58 10.95 11.82
N TYR A 75 0.97 9.79 11.64
CA TYR A 75 1.57 8.52 12.07
C TYR A 75 2.87 8.22 11.33
N PHE A 76 2.92 8.55 10.04
CA PHE A 76 4.07 8.21 9.20
C PHE A 76 5.15 9.29 9.23
N ASN A 77 4.74 10.54 9.25
CA ASN A 77 5.64 11.68 9.33
C ASN A 77 4.81 12.93 9.61
N LYS A 78 4.89 13.43 10.82
CA LYS A 78 4.07 14.58 11.29
C LYS A 78 4.06 15.70 10.27
N GLN A 79 2.88 16.17 9.91
CA GLN A 79 2.63 17.26 8.96
C GLN A 79 2.98 16.94 7.50
N SER A 80 3.56 15.80 7.20
CA SER A 80 3.83 15.42 5.82
C SER A 80 2.58 14.85 5.16
N LYS A 81 2.37 15.18 3.89
CA LYS A 81 1.33 14.57 3.05
C LYS A 81 1.86 13.37 2.26
N THR A 82 3.15 13.09 2.34
CA THR A 82 3.79 12.03 1.55
C THR A 82 4.26 10.88 2.44
N LEU A 83 4.22 9.70 1.86
CA LEU A 83 4.69 8.46 2.47
C LEU A 83 5.54 7.73 1.45
N PHE A 84 6.76 7.35 1.83
CA PHE A 84 7.56 6.43 1.02
C PHE A 84 7.14 5.00 1.32
N ALA A 85 6.87 4.25 0.27
CA ALA A 85 6.40 2.87 0.37
C ALA A 85 7.12 1.99 -0.62
N ILE A 86 7.05 0.67 -0.41
CA ILE A 86 7.63 -0.33 -1.30
C ILE A 86 6.50 -1.23 -1.77
N ILE A 87 6.44 -1.48 -3.08
CA ILE A 87 5.45 -2.39 -3.65
C ILE A 87 5.83 -3.81 -3.27
N GLY A 88 5.02 -4.45 -2.42
CA GLY A 88 5.27 -5.81 -1.94
C GLY A 88 4.35 -6.86 -2.52
N ASP A 89 3.23 -6.45 -3.11
CA ASP A 89 2.31 -7.33 -3.81
C ASP A 89 1.51 -6.53 -4.84
N PHE A 90 0.92 -7.24 -5.78
CA PHE A 90 0.05 -6.64 -6.79
C PHE A 90 -1.41 -6.86 -6.47
N LYS A 91 -2.19 -5.80 -6.64
CA LYS A 91 -3.64 -5.85 -6.71
C LYS A 91 -3.99 -6.10 -8.17
N SER A 92 -4.20 -7.36 -8.52
CA SER A 92 -4.48 -7.76 -9.91
C SER A 92 -5.85 -7.25 -10.34
N GLN A 93 -5.91 -6.62 -11.52
CA GLN A 93 -7.19 -6.17 -12.09
C GLN A 93 -8.15 -7.32 -12.33
N ASN A 94 -7.65 -8.49 -12.77
CA ASN A 94 -8.47 -9.66 -13.04
C ASN A 94 -8.98 -10.32 -11.75
N ASP A 95 -8.08 -10.55 -10.79
CA ASP A 95 -8.41 -11.25 -9.54
C ASP A 95 -9.23 -10.38 -8.60
N SER A 96 -8.94 -9.07 -8.58
CA SER A 96 -9.58 -8.12 -7.67
C SER A 96 -10.78 -7.41 -8.28
N ASN A 97 -11.04 -7.60 -9.59
CA ASN A 97 -12.10 -6.90 -10.31
C ASN A 97 -12.04 -5.39 -10.09
N CYS A 98 -10.89 -4.80 -10.41
CA CYS A 98 -10.65 -3.37 -10.19
C CYS A 98 -10.13 -2.70 -11.45
N ASP A 99 -10.14 -1.37 -11.45
CA ASP A 99 -9.56 -0.58 -12.53
C ASP A 99 -8.03 -0.51 -12.41
N ARG A 100 -7.37 0.22 -13.32
CA ARG A 100 -5.90 0.32 -13.34
C ARG A 100 -5.31 1.00 -12.09
N TYR A 101 -6.12 1.73 -11.34
CA TYR A 101 -5.70 2.39 -10.10
C TYR A 101 -5.98 1.54 -8.86
N GLY A 102 -6.74 0.46 -9.00
CA GLY A 102 -7.09 -0.41 -7.89
C GLY A 102 -8.48 -0.19 -7.31
N HIS A 103 -9.30 0.67 -7.91
CA HIS A 103 -10.69 0.88 -7.48
C HIS A 103 -11.52 -0.35 -7.82
N LEU A 104 -12.10 -0.99 -6.80
CA LEU A 104 -12.94 -2.17 -7.00
C LEU A 104 -14.28 -1.79 -7.65
N TYR A 105 -14.66 -2.51 -8.69
CA TYR A 105 -15.96 -2.32 -9.33
C TYR A 105 -17.06 -2.83 -8.41
N GLY A 106 -18.14 -2.05 -8.31
CA GLY A 106 -19.31 -2.45 -7.54
C GLY A 106 -19.11 -2.52 -6.02
N ASN A 107 -18.00 -2.02 -5.50
CA ASN A 107 -17.68 -2.05 -4.08
C ASN A 107 -17.34 -0.63 -3.58
N SER A 108 -17.78 -0.29 -2.37
CA SER A 108 -17.47 0.98 -1.73
C SER A 108 -16.03 1.05 -1.21
N GLN A 109 -15.38 -0.10 -0.98
CA GLN A 109 -13.99 -0.17 -0.54
C GLN A 109 -13.07 -0.12 -1.75
N ARG A 110 -12.64 1.07 -2.11
CA ARG A 110 -11.88 1.33 -3.35
C ARG A 110 -10.46 1.77 -3.06
N SER A 111 -9.78 1.04 -2.17
CA SER A 111 -8.40 1.34 -1.81
C SER A 111 -7.47 1.27 -3.01
N VAL A 112 -6.79 2.38 -3.31
CA VAL A 112 -5.73 2.41 -4.31
C VAL A 112 -4.53 1.60 -3.82
N ILE A 113 -4.21 1.73 -2.53
CA ILE A 113 -3.18 0.91 -1.89
C ILE A 113 -3.79 0.17 -0.70
N GLU A 114 -3.17 -0.97 -0.37
CA GLU A 114 -3.45 -1.74 0.84
C GLU A 114 -2.15 -1.89 1.60
N PHE A 115 -2.16 -1.59 2.91
CA PHE A 115 -0.97 -1.84 3.73
C PHE A 115 -0.79 -3.34 3.95
N ILE A 116 0.45 -3.80 3.85
CA ILE A 116 0.81 -5.18 4.19
C ILE A 116 1.15 -5.19 5.69
N VAL A 117 0.50 -6.09 6.43
CA VAL A 117 0.50 -6.06 7.89
C VAL A 117 0.71 -7.43 8.50
N ASP A 118 0.95 -7.43 9.83
CA ASP A 118 0.74 -8.58 10.69
C ASP A 118 -0.70 -8.51 11.22
N SER A 119 -1.58 -9.38 10.72
CA SER A 119 -2.99 -9.36 11.07
C SER A 119 -3.26 -9.76 12.53
N ASN A 120 -2.27 -10.28 13.26
CA ASN A 120 -2.38 -10.49 14.70
C ASN A 120 -2.35 -9.17 15.48
N LYS A 121 -1.85 -8.10 14.87
CA LYS A 121 -1.75 -6.78 15.51
C LYS A 121 -2.72 -5.75 14.95
N ILE A 122 -3.12 -5.91 13.68
CA ILE A 122 -4.00 -4.96 13.01
C ILE A 122 -5.19 -5.71 12.43
N THR A 123 -6.39 -5.40 12.91
CA THR A 123 -7.65 -6.00 12.44
C THR A 123 -8.55 -4.98 11.75
N ASN A 124 -8.28 -3.67 11.95
CA ASN A 124 -9.02 -2.59 11.29
C ASN A 124 -8.06 -1.42 11.06
N ILE A 125 -7.77 -1.16 9.80
CA ILE A 125 -6.75 -0.17 9.42
C ILE A 125 -7.17 1.26 9.82
N LYS A 126 -8.41 1.63 9.62
CA LYS A 126 -8.86 3.00 9.92
C LYS A 126 -9.01 3.27 11.41
N SER A 127 -9.37 2.26 12.19
CA SER A 127 -9.41 2.38 13.66
C SER A 127 -8.03 2.52 14.25
N LYS A 128 -7.06 1.80 13.69
CA LYS A 128 -5.66 1.85 14.14
C LYS A 128 -5.00 3.17 13.75
N PHE A 129 -5.31 3.67 12.55
CA PHE A 129 -4.69 4.88 11.98
C PHE A 129 -5.78 5.86 11.55
N PRO A 130 -6.35 6.64 12.50
CA PRO A 130 -7.45 7.57 12.19
C PRO A 130 -7.11 8.61 11.13
N GLU A 131 -5.84 8.95 10.96
CA GLU A 131 -5.37 9.92 9.97
C GLU A 131 -5.60 9.45 8.52
N LEU A 132 -5.87 8.17 8.31
CA LEU A 132 -6.23 7.64 6.99
C LEU A 132 -7.70 7.85 6.64
N LYS A 133 -8.52 8.17 7.63
CA LYS A 133 -9.96 8.34 7.44
C LYS A 133 -10.23 9.64 6.69
N ASN A 134 -11.02 9.57 5.62
CA ASN A 134 -11.32 10.71 4.76
C ASN A 134 -10.06 11.41 4.23
N ASN A 135 -9.01 10.65 3.99
CA ASN A 135 -7.73 11.17 3.52
C ASN A 135 -7.28 10.41 2.28
N PRO A 136 -7.80 10.78 1.11
CA PRO A 136 -7.53 10.03 -0.11
C PRO A 136 -6.09 10.16 -0.60
N VAL A 137 -5.62 9.11 -1.26
CA VAL A 137 -4.39 9.14 -2.04
C VAL A 137 -4.67 9.94 -3.32
N ILE A 138 -3.86 10.94 -3.61
CA ILE A 138 -4.06 11.80 -4.77
C ILE A 138 -3.01 11.58 -5.86
N LYS A 139 -1.86 11.02 -5.52
CA LYS A 139 -0.77 10.82 -6.47
C LYS A 139 0.16 9.71 -5.99
N ILE A 140 0.67 8.91 -6.94
CA ILE A 140 1.72 7.91 -6.68
C ILE A 140 2.81 8.08 -7.73
N GLU A 141 4.07 8.11 -7.30
CA GLU A 141 5.21 8.33 -8.17
C GLU A 141 6.35 7.37 -7.81
N ARG A 142 6.92 6.70 -8.83
CA ARG A 142 8.12 5.89 -8.63
C ARG A 142 9.32 6.80 -8.35
N THR A 143 10.16 6.39 -7.40
CA THR A 143 11.35 7.16 -7.05
C THR A 143 12.59 6.75 -7.87
N GLY A 144 12.55 5.61 -8.52
CA GLY A 144 13.69 5.04 -9.24
C GLY A 144 14.55 4.11 -8.38
N VAL A 145 14.20 3.92 -7.11
CA VAL A 145 14.91 3.02 -6.20
C VAL A 145 14.20 1.68 -6.13
N SER A 146 14.95 0.58 -6.17
CA SER A 146 14.43 -0.77 -6.00
C SER A 146 15.12 -1.44 -4.81
N PHE A 147 14.33 -2.19 -4.04
CA PHE A 147 14.79 -2.95 -2.87
C PHE A 147 14.88 -4.45 -3.13
N LEU A 148 14.65 -4.85 -4.34
CA LEU A 148 14.74 -6.26 -4.73
C LEU A 148 15.98 -6.56 -5.58
#